data_3f3b7313a8effa25bb43ccbeb2331d67
#
_entry.id   3f3b7313a8effa25bb43ccbeb2331d67
#
_cell.length_a   1.000
_cell.length_b   1.000
_cell.length_c   1.000
_cell.angle_alpha   90.00
_cell.angle_beta   90.00
_cell.angle_gamma   90.00
#
_symmetry.space_group_name_H-M   'P 1'
#
loop_
_entity.id
_entity.type
_entity.pdbx_description
1 polymer ?
#
loop_
_entity_poly.entity_id
_entity_poly.type
_entity_poly.pdbx_seq_one_letter_code
_entity_poly.pdbx_strand_id
1 'polypeptide(L)'
;MNTLSEAIDEKRNIKANSLKAYLISIKRLQQNLEKGEFKNIDFLKNVAKVKEHLATLKLATQKNYLAAIIVALDSMNTKNKYDELLKTYRDILETTNKKFAEDYDNGEKSEAQKKNWVSMKELKKVMANYWRDIQERELLAKADLNKKQMALLQKWLIAN
;
A
#
# COMPACT_ATOMS: atom_id res chain seq x y z
N MET A 1 -12.32 27.87 -10.14
CA MET A 1 -11.37 27.28 -9.18
C MET A 1 -11.23 25.82 -9.55
N ASN A 2 -10.03 25.40 -9.95
CA ASN A 2 -9.82 23.98 -10.23
C ASN A 2 -10.12 23.15 -8.99
N THR A 3 -10.84 22.06 -9.16
CA THR A 3 -11.07 21.11 -8.08
C THR A 3 -9.73 20.43 -7.72
N LEU A 4 -9.61 19.86 -6.52
CA LEU A 4 -8.40 19.11 -6.12
C LEU A 4 -8.09 17.99 -7.13
N SER A 5 -9.12 17.37 -7.70
CA SER A 5 -8.98 16.31 -8.71
C SER A 5 -8.29 16.81 -9.97
N GLU A 6 -8.76 17.93 -10.52
CA GLU A 6 -8.20 18.57 -11.71
C GLU A 6 -6.75 19.00 -11.47
N ALA A 7 -6.47 19.63 -10.33
CA ALA A 7 -5.14 20.09 -9.99
C ALA A 7 -4.12 18.93 -9.87
N ILE A 8 -4.53 17.77 -9.33
CA ILE A 8 -3.66 16.59 -9.24
C ILE A 8 -3.42 15.99 -10.63
N ASP A 9 -4.46 15.88 -11.45
CA ASP A 9 -4.38 15.29 -12.79
C ASP A 9 -3.50 16.13 -13.70
N GLU A 10 -3.74 17.44 -13.78
CA GLU A 10 -2.95 18.39 -14.57
C GLU A 10 -1.46 18.36 -14.20
N LYS A 11 -1.12 18.32 -12.90
CA LYS A 11 0.27 18.41 -12.47
C LYS A 11 1.04 17.09 -12.58
N ARG A 12 0.37 15.95 -12.44
CA ARG A 12 1.05 14.67 -12.26
C ARG A 12 0.76 13.61 -13.32
N ASN A 13 -0.24 13.80 -14.17
CA ASN A 13 -0.65 12.84 -15.21
C ASN A 13 -0.66 11.39 -14.71
N ILE A 14 -1.35 11.13 -13.61
CA ILE A 14 -1.39 9.83 -12.94
C ILE A 14 -2.57 8.98 -13.41
N LYS A 15 -2.45 7.65 -13.25
CA LYS A 15 -3.54 6.73 -13.56
C LYS A 15 -4.78 7.03 -12.72
N ALA A 16 -5.97 6.91 -13.31
CA ALA A 16 -7.27 7.19 -12.66
C ALA A 16 -7.44 6.48 -11.30
N ASN A 17 -6.96 5.25 -11.15
CA ASN A 17 -7.01 4.51 -9.89
C ASN A 17 -6.14 5.16 -8.79
N SER A 18 -4.97 5.69 -9.14
CA SER A 18 -4.09 6.39 -8.20
C SER A 18 -4.70 7.73 -7.78
N LEU A 19 -5.25 8.48 -8.73
CA LEU A 19 -5.99 9.73 -8.46
C LEU A 19 -7.14 9.47 -7.47
N LYS A 20 -7.97 8.47 -7.75
CA LYS A 20 -9.09 8.07 -6.88
C LYS A 20 -8.61 7.70 -5.47
N ALA A 21 -7.50 6.97 -5.34
CA ALA A 21 -6.94 6.58 -4.04
C ALA A 21 -6.50 7.80 -3.22
N TYR A 22 -5.81 8.77 -3.83
CA TYR A 22 -5.42 10.01 -3.14
C TYR A 22 -6.63 10.83 -2.69
N LEU A 23 -7.62 11.02 -3.57
CA LEU A 23 -8.84 11.76 -3.23
C LEU A 23 -9.63 11.10 -2.09
N ILE A 24 -9.77 9.77 -2.10
CA ILE A 24 -10.42 9.03 -1.02
C ILE A 24 -9.65 9.22 0.31
N SER A 25 -8.31 9.15 0.27
CA SER A 25 -7.48 9.32 1.47
C SER A 25 -7.65 10.72 2.05
N ILE A 26 -7.59 11.77 1.25
CA ILE A 26 -7.75 13.15 1.71
C ILE A 26 -9.16 13.41 2.27
N LYS A 27 -10.21 12.93 1.59
CA LYS A 27 -11.59 13.07 2.06
C LYS A 27 -11.81 12.35 3.41
N ARG A 28 -11.32 11.12 3.54
CA ARG A 28 -11.43 10.36 4.79
C ARG A 28 -10.66 11.04 5.93
N LEU A 29 -9.47 11.57 5.64
CA LEU A 29 -8.69 12.28 6.64
C LEU A 29 -9.46 13.50 7.15
N GLN A 30 -10.03 14.33 6.27
CA GLN A 30 -10.84 15.45 6.71
C GLN A 30 -12.05 15.00 7.54
N GLN A 31 -12.80 13.99 7.07
CA GLN A 31 -13.97 13.47 7.80
C GLN A 31 -13.62 13.03 9.22
N ASN A 32 -12.47 12.41 9.41
CA ASN A 32 -11.99 11.96 10.72
C ASN A 32 -11.60 13.13 11.63
N LEU A 33 -11.09 14.22 11.06
CA LEU A 33 -10.62 15.38 11.80
C LEU A 33 -11.72 16.41 12.08
N GLU A 34 -12.64 16.65 11.14
CA GLU A 34 -13.57 17.80 11.18
C GLU A 34 -15.06 17.43 11.12
N LYS A 35 -15.40 16.13 11.02
CA LYS A 35 -16.79 15.64 10.97
C LYS A 35 -17.67 16.44 9.98
N GLY A 36 -17.37 16.42 8.70
CA GLY A 36 -18.15 17.14 7.70
C GLY A 36 -17.85 16.73 6.27
N GLU A 37 -18.55 17.34 5.32
CA GLU A 37 -18.25 17.14 3.90
C GLU A 37 -16.91 17.78 3.52
N PHE A 38 -16.23 17.17 2.53
CA PHE A 38 -14.98 17.68 2.03
C PHE A 38 -15.18 19.07 1.36
N LYS A 39 -14.56 20.09 1.91
CA LYS A 39 -14.63 21.47 1.40
C LYS A 39 -13.36 21.86 0.63
N ASN A 40 -12.22 21.74 1.27
CA ASN A 40 -10.91 22.10 0.72
C ASN A 40 -9.79 21.43 1.52
N ILE A 41 -8.53 21.75 1.24
CA ILE A 41 -7.36 21.20 1.91
C ILE A 41 -6.84 22.06 3.08
N ASP A 42 -7.58 23.10 3.50
CA ASP A 42 -7.11 24.02 4.56
C ASP A 42 -6.96 23.35 5.93
N PHE A 43 -7.70 22.27 6.19
CA PHE A 43 -7.52 21.45 7.41
C PHE A 43 -6.09 20.89 7.58
N LEU A 44 -5.35 20.74 6.49
CA LEU A 44 -3.95 20.29 6.51
C LEU A 44 -2.99 21.31 7.15
N LYS A 45 -3.39 22.56 7.28
CA LYS A 45 -2.61 23.62 7.98
C LYS A 45 -2.48 23.31 9.47
N ASN A 46 -3.42 22.58 10.06
CA ASN A 46 -3.32 22.11 11.44
C ASN A 46 -2.50 20.81 11.52
N VAL A 47 -1.18 20.95 11.32
CA VAL A 47 -0.24 19.81 11.30
C VAL A 47 -0.29 19.01 12.60
N ALA A 48 -0.47 19.67 13.74
CA ALA A 48 -0.51 19.00 15.04
C ALA A 48 -1.68 18.00 15.11
N LYS A 49 -2.88 18.44 14.74
CA LYS A 49 -4.09 17.60 14.74
C LYS A 49 -4.00 16.44 13.74
N VAL A 50 -3.43 16.71 12.55
CA VAL A 50 -3.19 15.67 11.53
C VAL A 50 -2.20 14.63 12.06
N LYS A 51 -1.08 15.07 12.65
CA LYS A 51 -0.03 14.19 13.20
C LYS A 51 -0.56 13.31 14.33
N GLU A 52 -1.34 13.89 15.24
CA GLU A 52 -2.00 13.17 16.35
C GLU A 52 -2.90 12.06 15.81
N HIS A 53 -3.76 12.36 14.84
CA HIS A 53 -4.62 11.36 14.21
C HIS A 53 -3.80 10.29 13.49
N LEU A 54 -2.79 10.66 12.72
CA LEU A 54 -1.96 9.70 12.02
C LEU A 54 -1.24 8.75 12.99
N ALA A 55 -0.81 9.24 14.16
CA ALA A 55 -0.14 8.42 15.17
C ALA A 55 -1.01 7.26 15.71
N THR A 56 -2.34 7.35 15.61
CA THR A 56 -3.25 6.26 15.98
C THR A 56 -3.32 5.13 14.96
N LEU A 57 -2.74 5.32 13.77
CA LEU A 57 -2.83 4.41 12.65
C LEU A 57 -1.56 3.57 12.50
N LYS A 58 -1.66 2.42 11.80
CA LYS A 58 -0.50 1.60 11.44
C LYS A 58 0.46 2.38 10.52
N LEU A 59 1.77 2.18 10.66
CA LEU A 59 2.81 2.89 9.90
C LEU A 59 2.57 2.87 8.39
N ALA A 60 2.19 1.72 7.82
CA ALA A 60 1.85 1.62 6.40
C ALA A 60 0.69 2.55 6.00
N THR A 61 -0.32 2.68 6.86
CA THR A 61 -1.46 3.58 6.64
C THR A 61 -1.05 5.04 6.78
N GLN A 62 -0.20 5.37 7.77
CA GLN A 62 0.38 6.71 7.92
C GLN A 62 1.12 7.15 6.66
N LYS A 63 1.98 6.28 6.09
CA LYS A 63 2.70 6.55 4.83
C LYS A 63 1.75 6.87 3.67
N ASN A 64 0.66 6.10 3.53
CA ASN A 64 -0.31 6.34 2.46
C ASN A 64 -1.03 7.68 2.62
N TYR A 65 -1.43 8.06 3.83
CA TYR A 65 -2.03 9.38 4.10
C TYR A 65 -1.03 10.51 3.85
N LEU A 66 0.21 10.38 4.32
CA LEU A 66 1.26 11.39 4.13
C LEU A 66 1.58 11.58 2.64
N ALA A 67 1.65 10.50 1.87
CA ALA A 67 1.81 10.57 0.42
C ALA A 67 0.63 11.33 -0.24
N ALA A 68 -0.61 11.04 0.15
CA ALA A 68 -1.78 11.73 -0.37
C ALA A 68 -1.78 13.23 0.00
N ILE A 69 -1.39 13.58 1.24
CA ILE A 69 -1.26 14.97 1.70
C ILE A 69 -0.23 15.72 0.85
N ILE A 70 0.95 15.14 0.65
CA ILE A 70 2.02 15.77 -0.14
C ILE A 70 1.56 15.96 -1.59
N VAL A 71 0.90 14.97 -2.19
CA VAL A 71 0.33 15.09 -3.54
C VAL A 71 -0.69 16.21 -3.63
N ALA A 72 -1.62 16.29 -2.67
CA ALA A 72 -2.66 17.33 -2.64
C ALA A 72 -2.07 18.73 -2.46
N LEU A 73 -1.17 18.91 -1.49
CA LEU A 73 -0.52 20.18 -1.24
C LEU A 73 0.32 20.64 -2.43
N ASP A 74 1.14 19.73 -2.98
CA ASP A 74 1.99 20.02 -4.12
C ASP A 74 1.16 20.43 -5.35
N SER A 75 0.05 19.73 -5.64
CA SER A 75 -0.81 20.03 -6.78
C SER A 75 -1.57 21.36 -6.63
N MET A 76 -1.91 21.73 -5.41
CA MET A 76 -2.56 23.02 -5.11
C MET A 76 -1.57 24.15 -4.80
N ASN A 77 -0.25 23.88 -4.90
CA ASN A 77 0.79 24.85 -4.57
C ASN A 77 1.01 25.85 -5.69
N THR A 78 0.16 26.87 -5.72
CA THR A 78 0.32 28.02 -6.61
C THR A 78 1.09 29.12 -5.88
N LYS A 79 2.07 29.72 -6.55
CA LYS A 79 2.88 30.84 -6.01
C LYS A 79 3.54 30.51 -4.66
N ASN A 80 3.99 29.27 -4.49
CA ASN A 80 4.70 28.78 -3.28
C ASN A 80 3.89 28.88 -1.97
N LYS A 81 2.57 28.91 -2.09
CA LYS A 81 1.64 29.07 -0.95
C LYS A 81 1.80 28.00 0.15
N TYR A 82 2.21 26.79 -0.25
CA TYR A 82 2.28 25.63 0.63
C TYR A 82 3.70 25.08 0.84
N ASP A 83 4.77 25.80 0.47
CA ASP A 83 6.15 25.29 0.53
C ASP A 83 6.57 24.87 1.93
N GLU A 84 6.35 25.70 2.94
CA GLU A 84 6.64 25.41 4.35
C GLU A 84 5.87 24.16 4.83
N LEU A 85 4.59 24.08 4.44
CA LEU A 85 3.73 22.98 4.82
C LEU A 85 4.16 21.67 4.14
N LEU A 86 4.54 21.74 2.87
CA LEU A 86 5.11 20.62 2.11
C LEU A 86 6.39 20.10 2.74
N LYS A 87 7.30 21.00 3.14
CA LYS A 87 8.53 20.64 3.83
C LYS A 87 8.21 19.87 5.11
N THR A 88 7.33 20.41 5.94
CA THR A 88 6.91 19.79 7.19
C THR A 88 6.36 18.38 6.99
N TYR A 89 5.47 18.17 6.03
CA TYR A 89 4.91 16.84 5.77
C TYR A 89 5.92 15.86 5.14
N ARG A 90 6.87 16.35 4.36
CA ARG A 90 7.99 15.53 3.84
C ARG A 90 8.88 15.04 4.99
N ASP A 91 9.21 15.90 5.95
CA ASP A 91 10.01 15.53 7.12
C ASP A 91 9.29 14.48 7.99
N ILE A 92 7.96 14.63 8.16
CA ILE A 92 7.14 13.62 8.85
C ILE A 92 7.13 12.29 8.09
N LEU A 93 7.02 12.32 6.77
CA LEU A 93 7.05 11.11 5.93
C LEU A 93 8.41 10.43 6.01
N GLU A 94 9.51 11.18 5.98
CA GLU A 94 10.86 10.63 6.10
C GLU A 94 11.05 9.92 7.45
N THR A 95 10.63 10.57 8.54
CA THR A 95 10.66 9.98 9.88
C THR A 95 9.82 8.70 9.95
N THR A 96 8.63 8.71 9.34
CA THR A 96 7.76 7.53 9.28
C THR A 96 8.37 6.40 8.45
N ASN A 97 9.06 6.74 7.35
CA ASN A 97 9.76 5.76 6.51
C ASN A 97 10.93 5.10 7.26
N LYS A 98 11.71 5.87 8.03
CA LYS A 98 12.78 5.33 8.87
C LYS A 98 12.24 4.32 9.89
N LYS A 99 11.20 4.67 10.62
CA LYS A 99 10.53 3.75 11.56
C LYS A 99 9.99 2.50 10.87
N PHE A 100 9.39 2.65 9.69
CA PHE A 100 8.87 1.52 8.93
C PHE A 100 9.99 0.57 8.45
N ALA A 101 11.14 1.12 8.07
CA ALA A 101 12.32 0.33 7.68
C ALA A 101 12.90 -0.41 8.90
N GLU A 102 13.03 0.25 10.05
CA GLU A 102 13.49 -0.35 11.31
C GLU A 102 12.59 -1.52 11.73
N ASP A 103 11.26 -1.35 11.68
CA ASP A 103 10.30 -2.42 11.98
C ASP A 103 10.44 -3.60 11.00
N TYR A 104 10.74 -3.31 9.74
CA TYR A 104 10.94 -4.34 8.71
C TYR A 104 12.26 -5.09 8.90
N ASP A 105 13.36 -4.37 9.18
CA ASP A 105 14.70 -4.95 9.38
C ASP A 105 14.79 -5.78 10.67
N ASN A 106 14.04 -5.40 11.70
CA ASN A 106 13.91 -6.19 12.92
C ASN A 106 13.22 -7.54 12.70
N GLY A 107 12.73 -7.81 11.47
CA GLY A 107 12.16 -9.11 11.08
C GLY A 107 10.87 -9.47 11.80
N GLU A 108 10.27 -8.55 12.53
CA GLU A 108 9.01 -8.77 13.22
C GLU A 108 7.86 -8.88 12.23
N LYS A 109 7.35 -10.11 12.11
CA LYS A 109 6.17 -10.38 11.29
C LYS A 109 4.93 -9.84 11.98
N SER A 110 4.06 -9.14 11.23
CA SER A 110 2.73 -8.80 11.72
C SER A 110 1.94 -10.09 12.05
N GLU A 111 0.93 -9.99 12.91
CA GLU A 111 0.08 -11.14 13.26
C GLU A 111 -0.56 -11.79 12.01
N ALA A 112 -0.95 -11.01 11.01
CA ALA A 112 -1.44 -11.53 9.73
C ALA A 112 -0.36 -12.30 8.95
N GLN A 113 0.88 -11.82 8.98
CA GLN A 113 2.02 -12.50 8.36
C GLN A 113 2.39 -13.78 9.12
N LYS A 114 2.40 -13.74 10.47
CA LYS A 114 2.64 -14.94 11.30
C LYS A 114 1.62 -16.02 11.02
N LYS A 115 0.33 -15.65 10.91
CA LYS A 115 -0.77 -16.57 10.60
C LYS A 115 -0.62 -17.26 9.24
N ASN A 116 -0.10 -16.53 8.24
CA ASN A 116 0.07 -17.04 6.88
C ASN A 116 1.49 -17.52 6.59
N TRP A 117 2.36 -17.50 7.59
CA TRP A 117 3.75 -17.92 7.43
C TRP A 117 3.85 -19.43 7.36
N VAL A 118 4.51 -19.91 6.31
CA VAL A 118 4.84 -21.31 6.15
C VAL A 118 6.34 -21.47 6.32
N SER A 119 6.77 -22.41 7.16
CA SER A 119 8.20 -22.68 7.33
C SER A 119 8.80 -23.30 6.05
N MET A 120 10.11 -23.11 5.83
CA MET A 120 10.80 -23.76 4.71
C MET A 120 10.68 -25.29 4.74
N LYS A 121 10.61 -25.87 5.92
CA LYS A 121 10.41 -27.32 6.10
C LYS A 121 9.02 -27.76 5.61
N GLU A 122 7.99 -27.01 5.93
CA GLU A 122 6.62 -27.28 5.48
C GLU A 122 6.49 -27.06 3.97
N LEU A 123 7.09 -25.98 3.45
CA LEU A 123 7.11 -25.72 2.02
C LEU A 123 7.76 -26.88 1.25
N LYS A 124 8.94 -27.36 1.68
CA LYS A 124 9.61 -28.51 1.08
C LYS A 124 8.75 -29.78 1.12
N LYS A 125 8.00 -30.01 2.22
CA LYS A 125 7.08 -31.13 2.33
C LYS A 125 5.92 -31.03 1.32
N VAL A 126 5.35 -29.85 1.14
CA VAL A 126 4.29 -29.60 0.15
C VAL A 126 4.81 -29.83 -1.27
N MET A 127 6.01 -29.33 -1.58
CA MET A 127 6.66 -29.54 -2.88
C MET A 127 6.90 -31.04 -3.15
N ALA A 128 7.42 -31.77 -2.19
CA ALA A 128 7.63 -33.21 -2.31
C ALA A 128 6.30 -33.97 -2.54
N ASN A 129 5.22 -33.58 -1.88
CA ASN A 129 3.90 -34.15 -2.12
C ASN A 129 3.39 -33.86 -3.54
N TYR A 130 3.55 -32.62 -4.03
CA TYR A 130 3.19 -32.32 -5.43
C TYR A 130 4.00 -33.13 -6.42
N TRP A 131 5.29 -33.27 -6.18
CA TRP A 131 6.17 -34.08 -7.02
C TRP A 131 5.74 -35.56 -7.05
N ARG A 132 5.47 -36.16 -5.90
CA ARG A 132 4.96 -37.52 -5.81
C ARG A 132 3.65 -37.69 -6.58
N ASP A 133 2.68 -36.80 -6.40
CA ASP A 133 1.39 -36.81 -7.13
C ASP A 133 1.61 -36.71 -8.66
N ILE A 134 2.59 -35.93 -9.11
CA ILE A 134 2.93 -35.78 -10.52
C ILE A 134 3.51 -37.09 -11.07
N GLN A 135 4.40 -37.73 -10.32
CA GLN A 135 5.00 -39.02 -10.71
C GLN A 135 3.99 -40.16 -10.71
N GLU A 136 3.21 -40.32 -9.63
CA GLU A 136 2.21 -41.38 -9.50
C GLU A 136 1.12 -41.30 -10.60
N ARG A 137 0.83 -40.11 -11.07
CA ARG A 137 -0.15 -39.89 -12.16
C ARG A 137 0.49 -39.80 -13.55
N GLU A 138 1.79 -39.96 -13.64
CA GLU A 138 2.58 -39.88 -14.89
C GLU A 138 2.26 -38.60 -15.70
N LEU A 139 2.09 -37.46 -15.01
CA LEU A 139 1.58 -36.23 -15.66
C LEU A 139 2.56 -35.67 -16.69
N LEU A 140 3.85 -35.89 -16.53
CA LEU A 140 4.86 -35.41 -17.49
C LEU A 140 4.90 -36.22 -18.78
N ALA A 141 4.36 -37.44 -18.80
CA ALA A 141 4.31 -38.30 -19.97
C ALA A 141 2.97 -38.19 -20.73
N LYS A 142 1.98 -37.49 -20.20
CA LYS A 142 0.66 -37.33 -20.83
C LYS A 142 0.69 -36.25 -21.90
N ALA A 143 0.17 -36.58 -23.08
CA ALA A 143 -0.01 -35.61 -24.16
C ALA A 143 -1.09 -34.56 -23.83
N ASP A 144 -2.17 -34.98 -23.15
CA ASP A 144 -3.30 -34.13 -22.78
C ASP A 144 -3.51 -34.12 -21.26
N LEU A 145 -3.61 -32.93 -20.69
CA LEU A 145 -3.84 -32.70 -19.27
C LEU A 145 -5.16 -31.96 -19.05
N ASN A 146 -5.96 -32.47 -18.13
CA ASN A 146 -7.15 -31.74 -17.68
C ASN A 146 -6.77 -30.53 -16.80
N LYS A 147 -7.75 -29.63 -16.55
CA LYS A 147 -7.52 -28.39 -15.76
C LYS A 147 -6.92 -28.65 -14.38
N LYS A 148 -7.30 -29.73 -13.68
CA LYS A 148 -6.79 -30.06 -12.34
C LYS A 148 -5.33 -30.53 -12.40
N GLN A 149 -5.00 -31.33 -13.39
CA GLN A 149 -3.64 -31.83 -13.63
C GLN A 149 -2.71 -30.68 -14.03
N MET A 150 -3.16 -29.79 -14.92
CA MET A 150 -2.40 -28.59 -15.28
C MET A 150 -2.15 -27.68 -14.07
N ALA A 151 -3.17 -27.45 -13.24
CA ALA A 151 -3.03 -26.65 -12.02
C ALA A 151 -2.05 -27.26 -11.02
N LEU A 152 -1.95 -28.60 -10.93
CA LEU A 152 -0.99 -29.28 -10.07
C LEU A 152 0.44 -29.04 -10.56
N LEU A 153 0.69 -29.20 -11.87
CA LEU A 153 2.00 -28.91 -12.48
C LEU A 153 2.41 -27.46 -12.29
N GLN A 154 1.48 -26.51 -12.51
CA GLN A 154 1.75 -25.08 -12.29
C GLN A 154 2.12 -24.78 -10.84
N LYS A 155 1.40 -25.35 -9.85
CA LYS A 155 1.73 -25.17 -8.44
C LYS A 155 3.12 -25.69 -8.09
N TRP A 156 3.48 -26.82 -8.63
CA TRP A 156 4.82 -27.40 -8.43
C TRP A 156 5.91 -26.53 -9.05
N LEU A 157 5.71 -26.06 -10.30
CA LEU A 157 6.65 -25.19 -10.99
C LEU A 157 6.86 -23.84 -10.29
N ILE A 158 5.80 -23.25 -9.73
CA ILE A 158 5.88 -21.97 -9.00
C ILE A 158 6.59 -22.13 -7.66
N ALA A 159 6.44 -23.29 -7.01
CA ALA A 159 7.02 -23.55 -5.70
C ALA A 159 8.49 -24.04 -5.75
N ASN A 160 8.97 -24.49 -6.93
CA ASN A 160 10.32 -25.03 -7.12
C ASN A 160 11.26 -23.95 -7.69
#